data_914c1b86e8180fd78387142a3c2e503f
#
_entry.id   914c1b86e8180fd78387142a3c2e503f
#
_cell.length_a   1.000
_cell.length_b   1.000
_cell.length_c   1.000
_cell.angle_alpha   90.00
_cell.angle_beta   90.00
_cell.angle_gamma   90.00
#
_symmetry.space_group_name_H-M   'P 1'
#
loop_
_entity.id
_entity.type
_entity.pdbx_description
1 polymer ?
#
loop_
_entity_poly.entity_id
_entity_poly.type
_entity_poly.pdbx_seq_one_letter_code
_entity_poly.pdbx_strand_id
1 'polypeptide(L)'
;MATRVTVGEPLRWAVVRVALDPATGHEQGGTRRALVVSYEPFHRSGLATVCPITAARDEARYPGEVAIPVGTAGQTRPGLILCQQVRTISLERVVGAPDGRLADPGLRRAVRLALAHHLGLDTPAVGDGALVRD
;
A
#
# COMPACT_ATOMS: atom_id res chain seq x y z
N MET A 1 -5.91 -12.69 18.01
CA MET A 1 -6.02 -11.36 17.53
C MET A 1 -4.70 -10.72 17.26
N ALA A 2 -4.42 -10.49 16.06
CA ALA A 2 -3.11 -10.02 15.68
C ALA A 2 -2.99 -8.51 15.69
N THR A 3 -4.03 -7.84 15.30
CA THR A 3 -3.98 -6.40 15.09
C THR A 3 -4.03 -5.64 16.38
N ARG A 4 -3.13 -4.71 16.54
CA ARG A 4 -3.06 -3.88 17.71
C ARG A 4 -2.96 -2.43 17.31
N VAL A 5 -4.01 -1.92 16.71
CA VAL A 5 -4.09 -0.51 16.37
C VAL A 5 -4.55 0.24 17.61
N THR A 6 -3.93 1.37 17.88
CA THR A 6 -4.32 2.20 19.00
C THR A 6 -5.78 2.60 18.88
N VAL A 7 -6.52 2.52 19.98
CA VAL A 7 -7.92 2.89 19.99
C VAL A 7 -8.06 4.33 19.51
N GLY A 8 -8.95 4.54 18.54
CA GLY A 8 -9.21 5.85 17.96
C GLY A 8 -8.35 6.20 16.79
N GLU A 9 -7.25 5.46 16.55
CA GLU A 9 -6.43 5.73 15.38
C GLU A 9 -6.93 4.96 14.18
N PRO A 10 -7.08 5.62 13.03
CA PRO A 10 -7.51 4.90 11.84
C PRO A 10 -6.42 3.97 11.35
N LEU A 11 -6.84 2.87 10.76
CA LEU A 11 -5.93 1.91 10.15
C LEU A 11 -5.43 2.42 8.80
N ARG A 12 -6.23 3.18 8.10
CA ARG A 12 -5.83 3.74 6.81
C ARG A 12 -4.59 4.60 6.98
N TRP A 13 -3.64 4.43 6.09
CA TRP A 13 -2.33 5.09 6.06
C TRP A 13 -1.36 4.57 7.12
N ALA A 14 -1.74 3.56 7.89
CA ALA A 14 -0.79 2.92 8.78
C ALA A 14 0.14 2.00 8.00
N VAL A 15 1.38 1.91 8.42
CA VAL A 15 2.34 0.95 7.89
C VAL A 15 2.34 -0.23 8.85
N VAL A 16 1.95 -1.38 8.35
CA VAL A 16 1.81 -2.60 9.15
C VAL A 16 2.69 -3.70 8.58
N ARG A 17 2.97 -4.71 9.38
CA ARG A 17 3.67 -5.91 8.92
C ARG A 17 2.64 -6.96 8.58
N VAL A 18 2.76 -7.53 7.39
CA VAL A 18 1.78 -8.45 6.87
C VAL A 18 2.46 -9.71 6.37
N ALA A 19 1.90 -10.85 6.71
CA ALA A 19 2.34 -12.12 6.15
C ALA A 19 1.69 -12.27 4.77
N LEU A 20 2.50 -12.19 3.73
CA LEU A 20 2.02 -12.19 2.35
C LEU A 20 2.11 -13.56 1.67
N ASP A 21 2.70 -14.55 2.33
CA ASP A 21 2.75 -15.88 1.76
C ASP A 21 1.38 -16.55 1.83
N PRO A 22 1.08 -17.44 0.89
CA PRO A 22 1.94 -17.82 -0.22
C PRO A 22 1.96 -16.77 -1.32
N ALA A 23 3.08 -16.69 -2.03
CA ALA A 23 3.24 -15.80 -3.15
C ALA A 23 3.61 -16.61 -4.40
N THR A 24 3.29 -16.08 -5.56
CA THR A 24 3.55 -16.74 -6.83
C THR A 24 4.26 -15.79 -7.77
N GLY A 25 5.29 -16.29 -8.44
CA GLY A 25 6.01 -15.51 -9.44
C GLY A 25 6.64 -14.27 -8.86
N HIS A 26 6.30 -13.12 -9.41
CA HIS A 26 6.89 -11.84 -9.01
C HIS A 26 6.12 -11.14 -7.89
N GLU A 27 5.16 -11.80 -7.27
CA GLU A 27 4.45 -11.23 -6.14
C GLU A 27 5.39 -11.08 -4.95
N GLN A 28 5.15 -10.03 -4.16
CA GLN A 28 5.86 -9.89 -2.89
C GLN A 28 5.39 -10.96 -1.92
N GLY A 29 6.33 -11.68 -1.33
CA GLY A 29 6.02 -12.74 -0.37
C GLY A 29 6.72 -12.49 0.96
N GLY A 30 6.57 -13.44 1.89
CA GLY A 30 7.13 -13.35 3.22
C GLY A 30 6.41 -12.32 4.07
N THR A 31 7.01 -11.97 5.21
CA THR A 31 6.49 -10.92 6.07
C THR A 31 7.08 -9.61 5.62
N ARG A 32 6.22 -8.67 5.24
CA ARG A 32 6.62 -7.39 4.67
C ARG A 32 5.88 -6.26 5.34
N ARG A 33 6.49 -5.07 5.33
CA ARG A 33 5.73 -3.88 5.64
C ARG A 33 4.79 -3.59 4.48
N ALA A 34 3.65 -3.06 4.81
CA ALA A 34 2.64 -2.71 3.81
C ALA A 34 1.89 -1.48 4.29
N LEU A 35 1.54 -0.63 3.35
CA LEU A 35 0.75 0.55 3.63
C LEU A 35 -0.72 0.22 3.46
N VAL A 36 -1.52 0.47 4.48
CA VAL A 36 -2.98 0.31 4.39
C VAL A 36 -3.54 1.50 3.63
N VAL A 37 -4.22 1.23 2.53
CA VAL A 37 -4.75 2.30 1.66
C VAL A 37 -6.27 2.30 1.59
N SER A 38 -6.93 1.27 2.10
CA SER A 38 -8.37 1.13 1.97
C SER A 38 -9.14 2.11 2.86
N TYR A 39 -10.31 2.44 2.37
CA TYR A 39 -11.33 3.24 3.04
C TYR A 39 -11.59 2.70 4.44
N GLU A 40 -11.55 3.58 5.44
CA GLU A 40 -11.53 3.15 6.83
C GLU A 40 -12.71 2.25 7.23
N PRO A 41 -13.97 2.58 6.89
CA PRO A 41 -15.08 1.73 7.29
C PRO A 41 -15.05 0.31 6.72
N PHE A 42 -14.32 0.09 5.62
CA PHE A 42 -14.15 -1.23 5.03
C PHE A 42 -13.52 -2.22 6.03
N HIS A 43 -12.69 -1.70 6.93
CA HIS A 43 -11.93 -2.57 7.84
C HIS A 43 -12.81 -3.31 8.84
N ARG A 44 -14.05 -2.89 9.00
CA ARG A 44 -15.02 -3.63 9.84
C ARG A 44 -15.32 -5.00 9.28
N SER A 45 -15.07 -5.21 7.99
CA SER A 45 -15.27 -6.52 7.38
C SER A 45 -14.21 -7.54 7.80
N GLY A 46 -13.14 -7.09 8.45
CA GLY A 46 -12.00 -7.95 8.77
C GLY A 46 -10.97 -8.00 7.65
N LEU A 47 -11.14 -7.15 6.63
CA LEU A 47 -10.23 -7.07 5.50
C LEU A 47 -9.60 -5.69 5.42
N ALA A 48 -8.46 -5.60 4.77
CA ALA A 48 -7.82 -4.33 4.45
C ALA A 48 -7.11 -4.45 3.12
N THR A 49 -7.07 -3.36 2.37
CA THR A 49 -6.33 -3.31 1.11
C THR A 49 -5.00 -2.62 1.37
N VAL A 50 -3.93 -3.27 0.95
CA VAL A 50 -2.58 -2.83 1.29
C VAL A 50 -1.70 -2.80 0.05
N CYS A 51 -0.65 -1.97 0.11
CA CYS A 51 0.41 -1.93 -0.88
C CYS A 51 1.70 -2.34 -0.20
N PRO A 52 2.37 -3.38 -0.67
CA PRO A 52 3.65 -3.80 -0.07
C PRO A 52 4.71 -2.72 -0.19
N ILE A 53 5.64 -2.71 0.76
CA ILE A 53 6.76 -1.78 0.76
C ILE A 53 8.03 -2.60 0.66
N THR A 54 8.91 -2.24 -0.28
CA THR A 54 10.22 -2.86 -0.41
C THR A 54 11.29 -1.82 -0.14
N ALA A 55 12.44 -2.26 0.39
CA ALA A 55 13.56 -1.38 0.70
C ALA A 55 14.62 -1.42 -0.39
N ALA A 56 14.23 -1.73 -1.62
CA ALA A 56 15.19 -2.01 -2.66
C ALA A 56 15.86 -0.77 -3.25
N ARG A 57 15.12 0.32 -3.41
CA ARG A 57 15.63 1.52 -4.09
C ARG A 57 15.10 2.75 -3.42
N ASP A 58 15.77 3.89 -3.65
CA ASP A 58 15.32 5.15 -3.08
C ASP A 58 14.66 6.07 -4.10
N GLU A 59 14.39 5.59 -5.31
CA GLU A 59 13.60 6.34 -6.28
C GLU A 59 12.72 5.40 -7.08
N ALA A 60 11.56 5.92 -7.46
CA ALA A 60 10.59 5.16 -8.23
C ALA A 60 11.04 5.05 -9.69
N ARG A 61 10.80 3.87 -10.28
CA ARG A 61 11.10 3.63 -11.70
C ARG A 61 9.84 3.44 -12.53
N TYR A 62 8.73 3.10 -11.89
CA TYR A 62 7.48 2.82 -12.58
C TYR A 62 6.37 3.66 -11.98
N PRO A 63 5.33 3.97 -12.77
CA PRO A 63 4.24 4.84 -12.27
C PRO A 63 3.51 4.30 -11.05
N GLY A 64 3.54 2.97 -10.84
CA GLY A 64 2.90 2.38 -9.67
C GLY A 64 3.75 2.43 -8.41
N GLU A 65 4.97 2.90 -8.48
CA GLU A 65 5.88 2.94 -7.33
C GLU A 65 5.91 4.35 -6.74
N VAL A 66 5.88 4.42 -5.41
CA VAL A 66 6.01 5.69 -4.69
C VAL A 66 7.16 5.57 -3.71
N ALA A 67 8.18 6.40 -3.89
CA ALA A 67 9.36 6.38 -3.01
C ALA A 67 9.02 7.07 -1.70
N ILE A 68 9.46 6.47 -0.59
CA ILE A 68 9.36 7.08 0.72
C ILE A 68 10.75 7.19 1.32
N PRO A 69 11.12 8.39 1.81
CA PRO A 69 12.46 8.59 2.35
C PRO A 69 12.63 8.01 3.75
N VAL A 70 13.87 7.89 4.15
CA VAL A 70 14.22 7.50 5.51
C VAL A 70 13.56 8.47 6.50
N GLY A 71 13.05 7.93 7.60
CA GLY A 71 12.44 8.73 8.63
C GLY A 71 10.96 9.01 8.41
N THR A 72 10.41 8.59 7.27
CA THR A 72 9.00 8.76 6.96
C THR A 72 8.28 7.45 7.22
N ALA A 73 7.12 7.51 7.86
CA ALA A 73 6.26 6.35 8.09
C ALA A 73 6.99 5.19 8.77
N GLY A 74 7.91 5.50 9.67
CA GLY A 74 8.64 4.49 10.42
C GLY A 74 9.76 3.81 9.65
N GLN A 75 10.11 4.32 8.47
CA GLN A 75 11.14 3.70 7.65
C GLN A 75 12.53 4.03 8.16
N THR A 76 13.37 3.00 8.34
CA THR A 76 14.77 3.19 8.73
C THR A 76 15.68 3.19 7.51
N ARG A 77 15.14 2.88 6.35
CA ARG A 77 15.84 2.90 5.06
C ARG A 77 14.86 3.44 4.01
N PRO A 78 15.38 3.91 2.88
CA PRO A 78 14.49 4.30 1.79
C PRO A 78 13.64 3.12 1.36
N GLY A 79 12.41 3.37 0.96
CA GLY A 79 11.51 2.31 0.53
C GLY A 79 10.70 2.72 -0.67
N LEU A 80 10.08 1.72 -1.28
CA LEU A 80 9.13 1.91 -2.38
C LEU A 80 7.81 1.27 -1.99
N ILE A 81 6.76 2.05 -2.08
CA ILE A 81 5.40 1.54 -1.94
C ILE A 81 5.01 1.00 -3.31
N LEU A 82 4.70 -0.29 -3.37
CA LEU A 82 4.39 -0.96 -4.64
C LEU A 82 2.88 -0.94 -4.86
N CYS A 83 2.38 0.18 -5.37
CA CYS A 83 0.95 0.32 -5.60
C CYS A 83 0.44 -0.61 -6.70
N GLN A 84 1.33 -1.02 -7.62
CA GLN A 84 0.96 -1.99 -8.64
C GLN A 84 0.77 -3.40 -8.08
N GLN A 85 1.16 -3.64 -6.83
CA GLN A 85 0.92 -4.91 -6.16
C GLN A 85 -0.11 -4.78 -5.05
N VAL A 86 -1.01 -3.83 -5.20
CA VAL A 86 -2.10 -3.62 -4.25
C VAL A 86 -2.93 -4.90 -4.14
N ARG A 87 -3.28 -5.27 -2.92
CA ARG A 87 -4.10 -6.46 -2.69
C ARG A 87 -4.89 -6.31 -1.41
N THR A 88 -5.99 -7.04 -1.34
CA THR A 88 -6.80 -7.09 -0.13
C THR A 88 -6.44 -8.34 0.65
N ILE A 89 -6.25 -8.18 1.94
CA ILE A 89 -5.85 -9.26 2.83
C ILE A 89 -6.76 -9.31 4.04
N SER A 90 -6.78 -10.46 4.69
CA SER A 90 -7.41 -10.58 6.00
C SER A 90 -6.58 -9.83 7.03
N LEU A 91 -7.23 -9.13 7.95
CA LEU A 91 -6.52 -8.48 9.04
C LEU A 91 -5.81 -9.48 9.95
N GLU A 92 -6.19 -10.75 9.87
CA GLU A 92 -5.47 -11.79 10.60
C GLU A 92 -4.04 -11.98 10.13
N ARG A 93 -3.72 -11.48 8.93
CA ARG A 93 -2.34 -11.54 8.42
C ARG A 93 -1.46 -10.43 8.98
N VAL A 94 -2.03 -9.47 9.69
CA VAL A 94 -1.27 -8.37 10.27
C VAL A 94 -0.58 -8.86 11.54
N VAL A 95 0.71 -8.59 11.64
CA VAL A 95 1.56 -9.07 12.72
C VAL A 95 2.01 -7.88 13.57
N GLY A 96 1.61 -7.86 14.83
CA GLY A 96 2.06 -6.84 15.77
C GLY A 96 1.43 -5.49 15.56
N ALA A 97 1.99 -4.49 16.22
CA ALA A 97 1.52 -3.12 16.14
C ALA A 97 2.04 -2.44 14.87
N PRO A 98 1.37 -1.38 14.40
CA PRO A 98 1.88 -0.62 13.25
C PRO A 98 3.28 -0.07 13.51
N ASP A 99 4.10 -0.07 12.46
CA ASP A 99 5.45 0.49 12.55
C ASP A 99 5.45 2.01 12.44
N GLY A 100 4.45 2.58 11.81
CA GLY A 100 4.37 4.01 11.60
C GLY A 100 3.14 4.38 10.80
N ARG A 101 3.13 5.62 10.34
CA ARG A 101 1.97 6.17 9.66
C ARG A 101 2.42 7.10 8.55
N LEU A 102 1.84 6.96 7.38
CA LEU A 102 2.13 7.87 6.27
C LEU A 102 1.26 9.11 6.45
N ALA A 103 1.85 10.15 7.03
CA ALA A 103 1.10 11.36 7.36
C ALA A 103 1.26 12.47 6.33
N ASP A 104 2.32 12.46 5.54
CA ASP A 104 2.61 13.52 4.59
C ASP A 104 1.55 13.60 3.50
N PRO A 105 0.88 14.76 3.34
CA PRO A 105 -0.20 14.88 2.35
C PRO A 105 0.28 14.68 0.92
N GLY A 106 1.50 15.10 0.61
CA GLY A 106 2.06 14.92 -0.72
C GLY A 106 2.27 13.46 -1.06
N LEU A 107 2.76 12.69 -0.11
CA LEU A 107 2.96 11.26 -0.31
C LEU A 107 1.63 10.52 -0.39
N ARG A 108 0.65 10.91 0.42
CA ARG A 108 -0.69 10.32 0.32
C ARG A 108 -1.28 10.58 -1.06
N ARG A 109 -1.10 11.79 -1.58
CA ARG A 109 -1.57 12.12 -2.92
C ARG A 109 -0.85 11.28 -3.96
N ALA A 110 0.47 11.11 -3.84
CA ALA A 110 1.25 10.30 -4.77
C ALA A 110 0.76 8.87 -4.80
N VAL A 111 0.43 8.30 -3.63
CA VAL A 111 -0.11 6.95 -3.54
C VAL A 111 -1.47 6.87 -4.24
N ARG A 112 -2.34 7.83 -4.00
CA ARG A 112 -3.66 7.84 -4.65
C ARG A 112 -3.51 7.92 -6.17
N LEU A 113 -2.60 8.75 -6.66
CA LEU A 113 -2.38 8.87 -8.10
C LEU A 113 -1.78 7.59 -8.69
N ALA A 114 -0.88 6.95 -7.98
CA ALA A 114 -0.29 5.70 -8.44
C ALA A 114 -1.34 4.59 -8.50
N LEU A 115 -2.23 4.53 -7.52
CA LEU A 115 -3.34 3.57 -7.53
C LEU A 115 -4.32 3.87 -8.66
N ALA A 116 -4.65 5.14 -8.86
CA ALA A 116 -5.55 5.52 -9.96
C ALA A 116 -4.94 5.12 -11.30
N HIS A 117 -3.65 5.33 -11.47
CA HIS A 117 -2.96 4.92 -12.69
C HIS A 117 -3.02 3.40 -12.87
N HIS A 118 -2.68 2.68 -11.83
CA HIS A 118 -2.64 1.22 -11.89
C HIS A 118 -4.01 0.61 -12.23
N LEU A 119 -5.06 1.20 -11.69
CA LEU A 119 -6.42 0.71 -11.90
C LEU A 119 -7.09 1.33 -13.12
N GLY A 120 -6.38 2.16 -13.87
CA GLY A 120 -6.93 2.79 -15.07
C GLY A 120 -7.93 3.89 -14.79
N LEU A 121 -7.96 4.41 -13.58
CA LEU A 121 -8.94 5.42 -13.19
C LEU A 121 -8.55 6.82 -13.66
N ASP A 122 -7.32 7.01 -14.06
CA ASP A 122 -6.83 8.27 -14.58
C ASP A 122 -7.01 8.39 -16.10
N THR A 123 -7.57 7.36 -16.72
CA THR A 123 -7.80 7.36 -18.16
C THR A 123 -9.12 8.05 -18.46
N PRO A 124 -9.16 8.98 -19.43
CA PRO A 124 -10.43 9.61 -19.79
C PRO A 124 -11.45 8.59 -20.27
N ALA A 125 -12.69 8.72 -19.83
CA ALA A 125 -13.75 7.78 -20.16
C ALA A 125 -13.93 7.63 -21.68
N VAL A 126 -13.85 8.72 -22.41
CA VAL A 126 -14.02 8.69 -23.87
C VAL A 126 -12.91 7.90 -24.53
N GLY A 127 -11.69 8.11 -24.08
CA GLY A 127 -10.56 7.40 -24.66
C GLY A 127 -10.42 5.99 -24.16
N ASP A 128 -10.93 5.73 -22.99
CA ASP A 128 -10.70 4.46 -22.31
C ASP A 128 -11.20 3.28 -23.15
N GLY A 129 -12.45 3.32 -23.55
CA GLY A 129 -13.01 2.23 -24.33
C GLY A 129 -12.40 2.09 -25.69
N ALA A 130 -12.02 3.19 -26.30
CA ALA A 130 -11.50 3.18 -27.66
C ALA A 130 -10.02 2.81 -27.70
N LEU A 131 -9.33 3.04 -26.62
CA LEU A 131 -7.88 2.94 -26.60
C LEU A 131 -7.35 1.77 -25.80
N VAL A 132 -8.19 0.83 -25.57
CA VAL A 132 -7.77 -0.31 -24.78
C VAL A 132 -6.72 -1.09 -25.49
N ARG A 133 -5.54 -0.73 -25.33
CA ARG A 133 -4.44 -1.48 -25.81
C ARG A 133 -3.30 -1.15 -24.91
N ASP A 134 -3.57 -1.25 -23.73
CA ASP A 134 -2.60 -1.01 -22.69
C ASP A 134 -1.58 -2.08 -22.66
#